data_01004ab41f8242eddedef3f82eecc83c
#
_entry.id   01004ab41f8242eddedef3f82eecc83c
#
_cell.length_a   1.000
_cell.length_b   1.000
_cell.length_c   1.000
_cell.angle_alpha   90.00
_cell.angle_beta   90.00
_cell.angle_gamma   90.00
#
_symmetry.space_group_name_H-M   'P 1'
#
loop_
_entity.id
_entity.type
_entity.pdbx_description
1 polymer ?
#
loop_
_entity_poly.entity_id
_entity_poly.type
_entity_poly.pdbx_seq_one_letter_code
_entity_poly.pdbx_strand_id
1 'polypeptide(L)'
;MGGLRPFAPEFYFYIVGTCCAEISHALRQVTGGKAMTNEDATQLKIRPEDDPWYLLATLYGQPREGDRELQARNRKAWNRYVAQWLNEDAKGAVTKTRSLGAEDTVLLNEEEMTSLREAFAKRHHQAGSSADPEIGQAKPSFIDFSDVEFDRLFWAEGFVFPVVTWFARTRFSEGAMFQGAIFCEKSVFSHAVFSGWADFQRATFHEAEFRFTKFKGGVAMFDNAVCSRWADFEGANFSSANFPSVNFTAALFKDVEFGSAEFPRASFGNVSFPGAIFNFTSNFRGATFGEADFKAAIFKRDPNFVNTDLKGPTSFESVMFSSKPPRFFDAKLHQGTVWRNAIWPLPMLSAEAGDFTDAYERLKLEMDGLKKHEDELYFFKLEMQSRRVMYGNLTDISELRVLGRTISLKRIALKWPASGLPIAIYGFLCDYGRSYVRPLVGLLVTAGVGALPFWLSFGWPSKFWQALGFSLANTFGVIGFRKDFIKPEVTEHLLGILKVFAAIQTVTGIVLLFLFGLAIRNRFRMK
;
A
#
# COMPACT_ATOMS: atom_id res chain seq x y z
N MET A 1 5.52 -30.05 25.33
CA MET A 1 5.38 -30.10 23.86
C MET A 1 3.90 -29.89 23.55
N GLY A 2 3.45 -28.68 23.39
CA GLY A 2 2.07 -28.28 23.08
C GLY A 2 2.14 -27.12 22.13
N GLY A 3 1.97 -27.40 20.82
CA GLY A 3 1.98 -26.38 19.79
C GLY A 3 0.73 -25.51 19.87
N LEU A 4 0.90 -24.24 20.12
CA LEU A 4 -0.09 -23.20 19.94
C LEU A 4 -0.27 -23.00 18.42
N ARG A 5 -1.45 -23.34 17.91
CA ARG A 5 -1.86 -22.99 16.54
C ARG A 5 -2.08 -21.48 16.47
N PRO A 6 -1.67 -20.80 15.39
CA PRO A 6 -2.01 -19.39 15.22
C PRO A 6 -3.51 -19.25 15.04
N PHE A 7 -4.15 -18.38 15.83
CA PHE A 7 -5.54 -18.00 15.67
C PHE A 7 -5.73 -17.34 14.30
N ALA A 8 -6.59 -17.92 13.48
CA ALA A 8 -6.95 -17.38 12.18
C ALA A 8 -7.78 -16.08 12.36
N PRO A 9 -7.54 -15.05 11.55
CA PRO A 9 -8.25 -13.76 11.64
C PRO A 9 -9.76 -13.87 11.39
N GLU A 10 -10.23 -14.98 10.85
CA GLU A 10 -11.66 -15.20 10.54
C GLU A 10 -12.56 -15.29 11.79
N PHE A 11 -12.03 -15.63 12.97
CA PHE A 11 -12.84 -15.73 14.19
C PHE A 11 -13.19 -14.38 14.80
N TYR A 12 -12.39 -13.34 14.55
CA TYR A 12 -12.68 -11.99 15.03
C TYR A 12 -13.82 -11.31 14.25
N PHE A 13 -13.95 -11.65 12.96
CA PHE A 13 -15.03 -11.15 12.11
C PHE A 13 -16.41 -11.67 12.47
N TYR A 14 -16.50 -12.85 13.07
CA TYR A 14 -17.80 -13.47 13.40
C TYR A 14 -18.45 -12.85 14.64
N ILE A 15 -17.67 -12.40 15.63
CA ILE A 15 -18.21 -11.78 16.86
C ILE A 15 -18.67 -10.34 16.61
N VAL A 16 -17.98 -9.59 15.79
CA VAL A 16 -18.37 -8.20 15.44
C VAL A 16 -19.60 -8.17 14.54
N GLY A 17 -19.71 -9.14 13.62
CA GLY A 17 -20.89 -9.28 12.74
C GLY A 17 -22.19 -9.58 13.49
N THR A 18 -22.12 -10.31 14.60
CA THR A 18 -23.32 -10.68 15.39
C THR A 18 -23.84 -9.52 16.23
N CYS A 19 -22.96 -8.72 16.84
CA CYS A 19 -23.38 -7.51 17.58
C CYS A 19 -24.01 -6.44 16.68
N CYS A 20 -23.47 -6.23 15.47
CA CYS A 20 -24.07 -5.30 14.50
C CYS A 20 -25.43 -5.78 13.98
N ALA A 21 -25.65 -7.10 13.88
CA ALA A 21 -26.93 -7.66 13.46
C ALA A 21 -28.01 -7.49 14.55
N GLU A 22 -27.67 -7.64 15.82
CA GLU A 22 -28.62 -7.45 16.92
C GLU A 22 -29.01 -5.98 17.14
N ILE A 23 -28.07 -5.04 16.99
CA ILE A 23 -28.35 -3.60 17.04
C ILE A 23 -29.19 -3.18 15.84
N SER A 24 -28.90 -3.71 14.63
CA SER A 24 -29.71 -3.49 13.44
C SER A 24 -31.12 -4.07 13.58
N HIS A 25 -31.30 -5.16 14.35
CA HIS A 25 -32.61 -5.75 14.62
C HIS A 25 -33.41 -4.94 15.64
N ALA A 26 -32.76 -4.38 16.65
CA ALA A 26 -33.40 -3.50 17.63
C ALA A 26 -33.86 -2.18 16.99
N LEU A 27 -33.08 -1.60 16.08
CA LEU A 27 -33.45 -0.42 15.29
C LEU A 27 -34.61 -0.71 14.32
N ARG A 28 -34.72 -1.92 13.76
CA ARG A 28 -35.87 -2.32 12.90
C ARG A 28 -37.19 -2.46 13.65
N GLN A 29 -37.16 -2.74 14.94
CA GLN A 29 -38.38 -2.82 15.76
C GLN A 29 -38.93 -1.44 16.14
N VAL A 30 -38.07 -0.41 16.20
CA VAL A 30 -38.48 0.97 16.52
C VAL A 30 -38.99 1.73 15.27
N THR A 31 -38.58 1.33 14.04
CA THR A 31 -38.89 2.07 12.80
C THR A 31 -39.83 1.32 11.83
N GLY A 32 -40.64 0.38 12.26
CA GLY A 32 -41.72 -0.22 11.46
C GLY A 32 -41.34 -0.61 10.03
N GLY A 33 -40.71 -1.75 9.87
CA GLY A 33 -40.36 -2.49 8.64
C GLY A 33 -40.75 -1.97 7.26
N LYS A 34 -39.96 -1.07 6.68
CA LYS A 34 -39.89 -0.88 5.23
C LYS A 34 -38.44 -0.96 4.77
N ALA A 35 -38.17 -1.84 3.81
CA ALA A 35 -36.88 -1.87 3.12
C ALA A 35 -36.75 -0.58 2.30
N MET A 36 -35.75 0.28 2.64
CA MET A 36 -35.47 1.52 1.94
C MET A 36 -34.64 1.23 0.68
N THR A 37 -35.16 1.67 -0.46
CA THR A 37 -34.41 1.80 -1.71
C THR A 37 -33.54 3.07 -1.68
N ASN A 38 -32.47 3.07 -2.48
CA ASN A 38 -31.40 4.08 -2.49
C ASN A 38 -31.84 5.52 -2.90
N GLU A 39 -33.12 5.79 -3.10
CA GLU A 39 -33.66 7.09 -3.56
C GLU A 39 -34.46 7.88 -2.50
N ASP A 40 -34.77 7.30 -1.35
CA ASP A 40 -35.58 7.97 -0.31
C ASP A 40 -34.74 8.69 0.77
N ALA A 41 -33.54 9.18 0.43
CA ALA A 41 -32.67 9.93 1.35
C ALA A 41 -33.06 11.42 1.49
N THR A 42 -34.36 11.74 1.52
CA THR A 42 -34.86 12.96 2.15
C THR A 42 -35.14 12.68 3.62
N GLN A 43 -34.16 12.13 4.36
CA GLN A 43 -34.22 12.05 5.82
C GLN A 43 -34.23 13.48 6.37
N LEU A 44 -35.16 13.73 7.29
CA LEU A 44 -35.23 14.96 8.09
C LEU A 44 -33.83 15.23 8.68
N LYS A 45 -33.12 16.20 8.11
CA LYS A 45 -31.87 16.70 8.64
C LYS A 45 -32.13 17.36 9.99
N ILE A 46 -31.48 16.89 11.01
CA ILE A 46 -31.55 17.52 12.33
C ILE A 46 -30.75 18.82 12.25
N ARG A 47 -31.39 19.94 12.65
CA ARG A 47 -30.65 21.20 12.78
C ARG A 47 -29.70 21.10 13.99
N PRO A 48 -28.48 21.64 13.91
CA PRO A 48 -27.56 21.61 15.04
C PRO A 48 -28.19 22.15 16.35
N GLU A 49 -29.00 23.19 16.22
CA GLU A 49 -29.67 23.83 17.37
C GLU A 49 -30.73 22.95 18.05
N ASP A 50 -31.18 21.89 17.40
CA ASP A 50 -32.16 20.93 17.95
C ASP A 50 -31.43 19.73 18.63
N ASP A 51 -30.10 19.71 18.61
CA ASP A 51 -29.28 18.70 19.28
C ASP A 51 -28.78 19.23 20.64
N PRO A 52 -29.13 18.57 21.76
CA PRO A 52 -28.74 19.04 23.09
C PRO A 52 -27.22 19.00 23.33
N TRP A 53 -26.51 18.06 22.70
CA TRP A 53 -25.06 17.98 22.83
C TRP A 53 -24.36 19.11 22.07
N TYR A 54 -24.90 19.52 20.92
CA TYR A 54 -24.40 20.69 20.21
C TYR A 54 -24.65 21.99 20.98
N LEU A 55 -25.81 22.13 21.63
CA LEU A 55 -26.08 23.28 22.49
C LEU A 55 -25.10 23.35 23.66
N LEU A 56 -24.77 22.21 24.27
CA LEU A 56 -23.75 22.14 25.30
C LEU A 56 -22.36 22.44 24.77
N ALA A 57 -21.99 21.91 23.61
CA ALA A 57 -20.72 22.18 22.95
C ALA A 57 -20.53 23.65 22.57
N THR A 58 -21.63 24.38 22.38
CA THR A 58 -21.66 25.81 22.05
C THR A 58 -22.35 26.64 23.12
N LEU A 59 -22.17 26.26 24.39
CA LEU A 59 -22.92 26.79 25.53
C LEU A 59 -22.89 28.32 25.62
N TYR A 60 -21.75 28.92 25.40
CA TYR A 60 -21.57 30.38 25.46
C TYR A 60 -21.65 31.07 24.10
N GLY A 61 -22.00 30.32 23.06
CA GLY A 61 -22.12 30.79 21.69
C GLY A 61 -21.30 29.97 20.73
N GLN A 62 -21.61 30.14 19.45
CA GLN A 62 -20.87 29.46 18.39
C GLN A 62 -19.58 30.25 18.07
N PRO A 63 -18.39 29.65 18.24
CA PRO A 63 -17.15 30.34 17.98
C PRO A 63 -16.94 30.56 16.48
N ARG A 64 -16.29 31.66 16.14
CA ARG A 64 -15.75 31.90 14.79
C ARG A 64 -14.30 31.49 14.74
N GLU A 65 -13.76 31.38 13.55
CA GLU A 65 -12.32 31.14 13.39
C GLU A 65 -11.51 32.25 14.07
N GLY A 66 -10.56 31.85 14.93
CA GLY A 66 -9.75 32.78 15.70
C GLY A 66 -10.31 33.20 17.06
N ASP A 67 -11.57 32.87 17.40
CA ASP A 67 -12.17 33.18 18.70
C ASP A 67 -11.74 32.16 19.78
N ARG A 68 -10.46 32.19 20.13
CA ARG A 68 -9.83 31.22 21.03
C ARG A 68 -10.40 31.30 22.46
N GLU A 69 -10.84 32.46 22.89
CA GLU A 69 -11.39 32.64 24.24
C GLU A 69 -12.74 31.91 24.38
N LEU A 70 -13.62 32.14 23.42
CA LEU A 70 -14.93 31.44 23.39
C LEU A 70 -14.78 29.94 23.20
N GLN A 71 -13.83 29.50 22.35
CA GLN A 71 -13.51 28.08 22.18
C GLN A 71 -13.04 27.47 23.50
N ALA A 72 -12.11 28.09 24.20
CA ALA A 72 -11.60 27.62 25.48
C ALA A 72 -12.69 27.59 26.56
N ARG A 73 -13.58 28.58 26.55
CA ARG A 73 -14.71 28.65 27.49
C ARG A 73 -15.72 27.52 27.26
N ASN A 74 -16.09 27.27 26.01
CA ASN A 74 -16.97 26.15 25.64
C ASN A 74 -16.32 24.81 25.98
N ARG A 75 -15.04 24.60 25.65
CA ARG A 75 -14.27 23.40 25.99
C ARG A 75 -14.26 23.15 27.49
N LYS A 76 -13.95 24.17 28.29
CA LYS A 76 -13.93 24.05 29.75
C LYS A 76 -15.29 23.64 30.31
N ALA A 77 -16.36 24.24 29.84
CA ALA A 77 -17.72 23.88 30.28
C ALA A 77 -18.07 22.43 29.89
N TRP A 78 -17.83 22.05 28.65
CA TRP A 78 -18.02 20.67 28.19
C TRP A 78 -17.23 19.68 29.01
N ASN A 79 -15.91 19.85 29.10
CA ASN A 79 -15.02 18.90 29.77
C ASN A 79 -15.34 18.75 31.25
N ARG A 80 -15.63 19.84 31.98
CA ARG A 80 -16.04 19.78 33.37
C ARG A 80 -17.39 19.11 33.56
N TYR A 81 -18.34 19.34 32.67
CA TYR A 81 -19.63 18.65 32.73
C TYR A 81 -19.50 17.15 32.54
N VAL A 82 -18.73 16.70 31.52
CA VAL A 82 -18.55 15.26 31.24
C VAL A 82 -17.58 14.57 32.18
N ALA A 83 -16.77 15.31 32.94
CA ALA A 83 -15.79 14.76 33.90
C ALA A 83 -16.43 13.85 34.95
N GLN A 84 -17.70 14.07 35.29
CA GLN A 84 -18.46 13.24 36.24
C GLN A 84 -18.61 11.77 35.77
N TRP A 85 -18.43 11.48 34.48
CA TRP A 85 -18.59 10.16 33.89
C TRP A 85 -17.28 9.48 33.53
N LEU A 86 -16.14 10.16 33.73
CA LEU A 86 -14.82 9.59 33.44
C LEU A 86 -14.46 8.52 34.50
N ASN A 87 -14.05 7.36 34.02
CA ASN A 87 -13.39 6.36 34.88
C ASN A 87 -11.92 6.74 35.13
N GLU A 88 -11.25 6.04 36.03
CA GLU A 88 -9.87 6.36 36.44
C GLU A 88 -8.89 6.21 35.28
N ASP A 89 -9.08 5.24 34.38
CA ASP A 89 -8.23 5.05 33.20
C ASP A 89 -8.38 6.22 32.22
N ALA A 90 -9.60 6.68 31.99
CA ALA A 90 -9.90 7.84 31.17
C ALA A 90 -9.33 9.12 31.78
N LYS A 91 -9.45 9.33 33.09
CA LYS A 91 -8.81 10.45 33.80
C LYS A 91 -7.29 10.42 33.61
N GLY A 92 -6.68 9.22 33.73
CA GLY A 92 -5.25 9.02 33.48
C GLY A 92 -4.83 9.32 32.04
N ALA A 93 -5.66 9.01 31.05
CA ALA A 93 -5.43 9.34 29.65
C ALA A 93 -5.51 10.85 29.40
N VAL A 94 -6.55 11.50 29.97
CA VAL A 94 -6.77 12.95 29.85
C VAL A 94 -5.61 13.75 30.46
N THR A 95 -5.14 13.36 31.63
CA THR A 95 -4.03 14.06 32.34
C THR A 95 -2.67 13.93 31.62
N LYS A 96 -2.47 12.87 30.82
CA LYS A 96 -1.27 12.68 30.01
C LYS A 96 -1.27 13.53 28.73
N THR A 97 -2.41 14.08 28.36
CA THR A 97 -2.56 14.85 27.12
C THR A 97 -2.10 16.28 27.34
N ARG A 98 -1.04 16.72 26.63
CA ARG A 98 -0.44 18.04 26.80
C ARG A 98 -1.36 19.22 26.47
N SER A 99 -2.50 18.98 25.83
CA SER A 99 -3.45 20.01 25.39
C SER A 99 -4.53 20.34 26.42
N LEU A 100 -4.63 19.57 27.52
CA LEU A 100 -5.62 19.77 28.57
C LEU A 100 -4.95 20.17 29.89
N GLY A 101 -5.48 21.22 30.53
CA GLY A 101 -5.07 21.61 31.87
C GLY A 101 -5.75 20.70 32.91
N ALA A 102 -5.16 20.56 34.10
CA ALA A 102 -5.78 19.86 35.20
C ALA A 102 -7.17 20.45 35.54
N GLU A 103 -7.40 21.71 35.24
CA GLU A 103 -8.66 22.43 35.43
C GLU A 103 -9.81 21.95 34.53
N ASP A 104 -9.50 21.36 33.37
CA ASP A 104 -10.49 20.90 32.37
C ASP A 104 -11.25 19.64 32.84
N THR A 105 -10.76 18.95 33.87
CA THR A 105 -11.37 17.71 34.40
C THR A 105 -11.79 17.76 35.84
N VAL A 106 -11.75 18.95 36.44
CA VAL A 106 -12.25 19.16 37.83
C VAL A 106 -13.77 19.08 37.82
N LEU A 107 -14.31 18.24 38.72
CA LEU A 107 -15.76 18.11 38.86
C LEU A 107 -16.42 19.45 39.24
N LEU A 108 -17.60 19.67 38.64
CA LEU A 108 -18.43 20.82 38.99
C LEU A 108 -19.01 20.63 40.42
N ASN A 109 -18.98 21.67 41.22
CA ASN A 109 -19.76 21.70 42.46
C ASN A 109 -21.24 22.02 42.18
N GLU A 110 -22.13 21.98 43.17
CA GLU A 110 -23.58 22.19 42.97
C GLU A 110 -23.93 23.58 42.42
N GLU A 111 -23.24 24.63 42.87
CA GLU A 111 -23.45 26.00 42.38
C GLU A 111 -23.03 26.13 40.93
N GLU A 112 -21.86 25.58 40.57
CA GLU A 112 -21.35 25.57 39.18
C GLU A 112 -22.25 24.75 38.27
N MET A 113 -22.77 23.62 38.75
CA MET A 113 -23.72 22.79 37.99
C MET A 113 -25.04 23.54 37.75
N THR A 114 -25.55 24.26 38.78
CA THR A 114 -26.75 25.09 38.65
C THR A 114 -26.53 26.21 37.63
N SER A 115 -25.41 26.92 37.76
CA SER A 115 -25.02 27.97 36.81
C SER A 115 -24.89 27.44 35.37
N LEU A 116 -24.35 26.22 35.18
CA LEU A 116 -24.25 25.58 33.87
C LEU A 116 -25.62 25.25 33.28
N ARG A 117 -26.56 24.75 34.10
CA ARG A 117 -27.95 24.48 33.68
C ARG A 117 -28.69 25.76 33.28
N GLU A 118 -28.53 26.83 34.04
CA GLU A 118 -29.08 28.14 33.67
C GLU A 118 -28.51 28.65 32.35
N ALA A 119 -27.20 28.52 32.16
CA ALA A 119 -26.54 28.88 30.90
C ALA A 119 -27.06 28.04 29.72
N PHE A 120 -27.30 26.73 29.96
CA PHE A 120 -27.86 25.84 28.93
C PHE A 120 -29.31 26.23 28.59
N ALA A 121 -30.19 26.45 29.57
CA ALA A 121 -31.55 26.88 29.34
C ALA A 121 -31.60 28.20 28.56
N LYS A 122 -30.71 29.14 28.88
CA LYS A 122 -30.55 30.39 28.16
C LYS A 122 -30.10 30.14 26.70
N ARG A 123 -29.13 29.29 26.50
CA ARG A 123 -28.63 28.93 25.15
C ARG A 123 -29.70 28.26 24.31
N HIS A 124 -30.43 27.31 24.91
CA HIS A 124 -31.58 26.63 24.31
C HIS A 124 -32.64 27.60 23.83
N HIS A 125 -33.06 28.54 24.70
CA HIS A 125 -34.02 29.56 24.32
C HIS A 125 -33.52 30.49 23.21
N GLN A 126 -32.26 30.92 23.26
CA GLN A 126 -31.65 31.76 22.23
C GLN A 126 -31.53 31.05 20.88
N ALA A 127 -31.33 29.74 20.87
CA ALA A 127 -31.25 28.93 19.66
C ALA A 127 -32.64 28.64 19.04
N GLY A 128 -33.74 28.84 19.80
CA GLY A 128 -35.06 28.40 19.38
C GLY A 128 -35.14 26.91 19.15
N SER A 129 -34.47 26.14 20.02
CA SER A 129 -34.36 24.70 19.93
C SER A 129 -35.67 23.99 20.21
N SER A 130 -35.89 22.86 19.54
CA SER A 130 -36.96 21.91 19.85
C SER A 130 -36.50 20.76 20.79
N ALA A 131 -35.23 20.73 21.16
CA ALA A 131 -34.66 19.73 22.09
C ALA A 131 -35.23 19.87 23.51
N ASP A 132 -34.90 18.90 24.39
CA ASP A 132 -35.21 19.01 25.82
C ASP A 132 -34.40 20.18 26.43
N PRO A 133 -35.05 21.13 27.15
CA PRO A 133 -34.35 22.24 27.80
C PRO A 133 -33.53 21.81 29.01
N GLU A 134 -33.61 20.57 29.45
CA GLU A 134 -32.89 20.07 30.61
C GLU A 134 -31.69 19.21 30.26
N ILE A 135 -30.55 19.49 30.87
CA ILE A 135 -29.37 18.62 30.78
C ILE A 135 -29.53 17.48 31.81
N GLY A 136 -29.51 16.24 31.32
CA GLY A 136 -29.61 15.05 32.15
C GLY A 136 -28.50 14.94 33.20
N GLN A 137 -28.82 14.42 34.39
CA GLN A 137 -27.85 14.17 35.48
C GLN A 137 -27.21 12.78 35.36
N ALA A 138 -27.93 11.84 34.76
CA ALA A 138 -27.46 10.46 34.64
C ALA A 138 -26.37 10.35 33.54
N LYS A 139 -25.43 9.42 33.74
CA LYS A 139 -24.46 9.07 32.69
C LYS A 139 -25.23 8.62 31.44
N PRO A 140 -25.08 9.29 30.31
CA PRO A 140 -25.71 8.84 29.07
C PRO A 140 -25.07 7.53 28.59
N SER A 141 -25.85 6.72 27.88
CA SER A 141 -25.30 5.52 27.22
C SER A 141 -24.40 5.91 26.05
N PHE A 142 -24.72 7.01 25.39
CA PHE A 142 -23.98 7.54 24.24
C PHE A 142 -24.22 9.04 24.08
N ILE A 143 -23.33 9.70 23.34
CA ILE A 143 -23.49 11.06 22.82
C ILE A 143 -23.77 10.91 21.32
N ASP A 144 -24.88 11.49 20.81
CA ASP A 144 -25.31 11.26 19.44
C ASP A 144 -25.45 12.57 18.66
N PHE A 145 -24.61 12.73 17.65
CA PHE A 145 -24.66 13.78 16.64
C PHE A 145 -25.01 13.22 15.25
N SER A 146 -25.58 12.00 15.20
CA SER A 146 -25.92 11.37 13.93
C SER A 146 -26.98 12.18 13.15
N ASP A 147 -26.87 12.13 11.81
CA ASP A 147 -27.79 12.78 10.88
C ASP A 147 -27.86 14.32 10.99
N VAL A 148 -26.99 14.95 11.80
CA VAL A 148 -26.90 16.40 11.94
C VAL A 148 -26.15 17.00 10.75
N GLU A 149 -26.62 18.15 10.25
CA GLU A 149 -25.89 18.94 9.26
C GLU A 149 -25.35 20.21 9.92
N PHE A 150 -24.01 20.24 10.13
CA PHE A 150 -23.30 21.42 10.60
C PHE A 150 -22.96 22.30 9.38
N ASP A 151 -23.68 23.40 9.23
CA ASP A 151 -23.51 24.42 8.18
C ASP A 151 -22.26 25.29 8.41
N ARG A 152 -21.75 25.31 9.64
CA ARG A 152 -20.54 26.03 10.07
C ARG A 152 -19.51 25.07 10.62
N LEU A 153 -18.30 25.59 10.83
CA LEU A 153 -17.21 24.81 11.40
C LEU A 153 -17.56 24.28 12.79
N PHE A 154 -17.49 22.95 12.94
CA PHE A 154 -17.71 22.28 14.23
C PHE A 154 -16.44 22.29 15.08
N TRP A 155 -16.49 22.94 16.24
CA TRP A 155 -15.36 23.08 17.14
C TRP A 155 -15.46 22.11 18.32
N ALA A 156 -14.57 21.13 18.35
CA ALA A 156 -14.40 20.18 19.45
C ALA A 156 -12.91 20.00 19.83
N GLU A 157 -12.11 21.06 19.66
CA GLU A 157 -10.70 21.05 20.01
C GLU A 157 -10.51 20.79 21.52
N GLY A 158 -9.81 19.69 21.86
CA GLY A 158 -9.57 19.27 23.22
C GLY A 158 -10.81 18.82 23.99
N PHE A 159 -11.91 18.53 23.34
CA PHE A 159 -13.10 17.97 23.99
C PHE A 159 -12.83 16.53 24.45
N VAL A 160 -13.40 16.17 25.59
CA VAL A 160 -13.39 14.80 26.12
C VAL A 160 -14.77 14.18 25.89
N PHE A 161 -14.80 13.02 25.25
CA PHE A 161 -16.00 12.23 25.00
C PHE A 161 -15.93 10.95 25.86
N PRO A 162 -16.63 10.90 27.01
CA PRO A 162 -16.45 9.86 28.02
C PRO A 162 -17.18 8.56 27.73
N VAL A 163 -18.08 8.57 26.75
CA VAL A 163 -18.93 7.44 26.33
C VAL A 163 -18.88 7.26 24.83
N VAL A 164 -19.51 6.21 24.33
CA VAL A 164 -19.66 6.01 22.88
C VAL A 164 -20.23 7.27 22.23
N THR A 165 -19.57 7.75 21.19
CA THR A 165 -19.96 9.00 20.52
C THR A 165 -20.24 8.73 19.05
N TRP A 166 -21.39 9.15 18.59
CA TRP A 166 -21.89 8.90 17.24
C TRP A 166 -21.91 10.20 16.44
N PHE A 167 -21.26 10.17 15.28
CA PHE A 167 -21.31 11.15 14.22
C PHE A 167 -21.69 10.46 12.90
N ALA A 168 -22.51 9.41 12.98
CA ALA A 168 -22.90 8.63 11.83
C ALA A 168 -23.76 9.45 10.87
N ARG A 169 -23.44 9.45 9.57
CA ARG A 169 -24.14 10.22 8.52
C ARG A 169 -24.14 11.74 8.72
N THR A 170 -23.37 12.24 9.66
CA THR A 170 -23.21 13.68 9.94
C THR A 170 -22.57 14.40 8.76
N ARG A 171 -23.02 15.62 8.47
CA ARG A 171 -22.43 16.48 7.44
C ARG A 171 -21.72 17.67 8.06
N PHE A 172 -20.43 17.83 7.79
CA PHE A 172 -19.62 18.97 8.18
C PHE A 172 -19.33 19.82 6.95
N SER A 173 -20.17 20.86 6.71
CA SER A 173 -20.12 21.66 5.48
C SER A 173 -18.86 22.52 5.39
N GLU A 174 -18.49 23.23 6.47
CA GLU A 174 -17.25 23.99 6.56
C GLU A 174 -16.09 23.18 7.17
N GLY A 175 -16.38 22.00 7.75
CA GLY A 175 -15.42 21.10 8.36
C GLY A 175 -15.61 20.91 9.87
N ALA A 176 -14.65 20.18 10.48
CA ALA A 176 -14.67 19.91 11.91
C ALA A 176 -13.26 19.88 12.50
N MET A 177 -13.12 20.48 13.70
CA MET A 177 -11.87 20.59 14.44
C MET A 177 -11.95 19.69 15.69
N PHE A 178 -11.32 18.53 15.60
CA PHE A 178 -11.17 17.56 16.69
C PHE A 178 -9.73 17.52 17.22
N GLN A 179 -8.95 18.57 16.97
CA GLN A 179 -7.55 18.62 17.41
C GLN A 179 -7.43 18.36 18.91
N GLY A 180 -6.64 17.34 19.28
CA GLY A 180 -6.45 16.97 20.67
C GLY A 180 -7.70 16.46 21.40
N ALA A 181 -8.80 16.17 20.69
CA ALA A 181 -9.98 15.56 21.29
C ALA A 181 -9.68 14.16 21.81
N ILE A 182 -10.38 13.76 22.89
CA ILE A 182 -10.17 12.46 23.54
C ILE A 182 -11.49 11.68 23.53
N PHE A 183 -11.50 10.58 22.80
CA PHE A 183 -12.60 9.64 22.75
C PHE A 183 -12.27 8.43 23.64
N CYS A 184 -12.86 8.43 24.86
CA CYS A 184 -12.57 7.41 25.88
C CYS A 184 -13.16 6.04 25.55
N GLU A 185 -14.19 6.02 24.71
CA GLU A 185 -14.87 4.82 24.22
C GLU A 185 -14.90 4.84 22.67
N LYS A 186 -15.75 4.03 22.07
CA LYS A 186 -15.90 3.99 20.61
C LYS A 186 -16.43 5.31 20.05
N SER A 187 -15.81 5.80 18.99
CA SER A 187 -16.27 6.94 18.20
C SER A 187 -16.65 6.49 16.78
N VAL A 188 -17.85 6.87 16.32
CA VAL A 188 -18.44 6.37 15.07
C VAL A 188 -18.70 7.52 14.11
N PHE A 189 -17.91 7.59 13.04
CA PHE A 189 -18.04 8.56 11.95
C PHE A 189 -18.52 7.90 10.65
N SER A 190 -19.13 6.72 10.74
CA SER A 190 -19.55 5.95 9.58
C SER A 190 -20.50 6.75 8.69
N HIS A 191 -20.20 6.78 7.37
CA HIS A 191 -20.94 7.56 6.37
C HIS A 191 -20.93 9.09 6.58
N ALA A 192 -20.14 9.62 7.50
CA ALA A 192 -19.99 11.06 7.68
C ALA A 192 -19.38 11.70 6.42
N VAL A 193 -19.71 12.98 6.19
CA VAL A 193 -19.20 13.75 5.06
C VAL A 193 -18.55 15.02 5.56
N PHE A 194 -17.24 15.13 5.37
CA PHE A 194 -16.47 16.35 5.60
C PHE A 194 -16.31 17.08 4.26
N SER A 195 -17.05 18.16 4.08
CA SER A 195 -16.96 19.00 2.87
C SER A 195 -15.89 20.08 3.01
N GLY A 196 -15.56 20.48 4.23
CA GLY A 196 -14.43 21.30 4.63
C GLY A 196 -13.31 20.46 5.27
N TRP A 197 -12.51 21.10 6.10
CA TRP A 197 -11.38 20.44 6.78
C TRP A 197 -11.84 19.42 7.82
N ALA A 198 -11.06 18.34 7.96
CA ALA A 198 -11.24 17.36 9.01
C ALA A 198 -9.93 17.27 9.80
N ASP A 199 -9.90 17.93 10.97
CA ASP A 199 -8.70 18.01 11.78
C ASP A 199 -8.82 17.11 13.01
N PHE A 200 -8.09 15.98 12.98
CA PHE A 200 -7.93 15.02 14.07
C PHE A 200 -6.49 15.00 14.62
N GLN A 201 -5.72 16.07 14.40
CA GLN A 201 -4.35 16.13 14.89
C GLN A 201 -4.30 15.92 16.41
N ARG A 202 -3.39 15.04 16.88
CA ARG A 202 -3.24 14.69 18.30
C ARG A 202 -4.51 14.16 18.97
N ALA A 203 -5.54 13.80 18.19
CA ALA A 203 -6.71 13.16 18.77
C ALA A 203 -6.35 11.78 19.34
N THR A 204 -6.98 11.42 20.45
CA THR A 204 -6.81 10.12 21.09
C THR A 204 -8.11 9.35 20.99
N PHE A 205 -8.03 8.17 20.39
CA PHE A 205 -9.16 7.27 20.24
C PHE A 205 -8.92 5.99 21.03
N HIS A 206 -9.97 5.53 21.72
CA HIS A 206 -10.00 4.15 22.19
C HIS A 206 -10.29 3.22 21.01
N GLU A 207 -11.43 3.41 20.36
CA GLU A 207 -11.81 2.79 19.09
C GLU A 207 -12.37 3.86 18.13
N ALA A 208 -12.02 3.80 16.84
CA ALA A 208 -12.48 4.76 15.85
C ALA A 208 -13.07 4.05 14.63
N GLU A 209 -14.27 4.43 14.22
CA GLU A 209 -14.94 3.87 13.04
C GLU A 209 -15.24 4.98 12.03
N PHE A 210 -14.53 4.95 10.89
CA PHE A 210 -14.67 5.87 9.76
C PHE A 210 -15.15 5.16 8.49
N ARG A 211 -15.98 4.11 8.64
CA ARG A 211 -16.45 3.30 7.51
C ARG A 211 -17.26 4.16 6.55
N PHE A 212 -16.91 4.08 5.25
CA PHE A 212 -17.56 4.82 4.18
C PHE A 212 -17.62 6.35 4.37
N THR A 213 -16.75 6.87 5.24
CA THR A 213 -16.61 8.32 5.46
C THR A 213 -16.04 9.00 4.23
N LYS A 214 -16.54 10.19 3.88
CA LYS A 214 -16.08 10.95 2.72
C LYS A 214 -15.39 12.24 3.16
N PHE A 215 -14.08 12.32 2.94
CA PHE A 215 -13.28 13.51 3.17
C PHE A 215 -13.07 14.25 1.84
N LYS A 216 -14.01 15.15 1.50
CA LYS A 216 -14.07 15.83 0.19
C LYS A 216 -13.33 17.17 0.19
N GLY A 217 -13.29 17.86 1.32
CA GLY A 217 -12.82 19.23 1.46
C GLY A 217 -11.38 19.33 1.95
N GLY A 218 -10.40 19.15 1.06
CA GLY A 218 -9.01 19.36 1.42
C GLY A 218 -8.35 18.14 2.07
N VAL A 219 -7.52 18.40 3.07
CA VAL A 219 -6.72 17.36 3.75
C VAL A 219 -7.42 16.89 5.02
N ALA A 220 -7.59 15.58 5.17
CA ALA A 220 -7.92 14.98 6.46
C ALA A 220 -6.62 14.80 7.27
N MET A 221 -6.52 15.49 8.39
CA MET A 221 -5.30 15.57 9.20
C MET A 221 -5.42 14.68 10.43
N PHE A 222 -4.51 13.70 10.54
CA PHE A 222 -4.40 12.78 11.70
C PHE A 222 -3.01 12.86 12.34
N ASP A 223 -2.28 13.95 12.16
CA ASP A 223 -0.91 14.13 12.66
C ASP A 223 -0.82 13.78 14.15
N ASN A 224 0.06 12.83 14.51
CA ASN A 224 0.24 12.36 15.89
C ASN A 224 -1.03 11.82 16.56
N ALA A 225 -2.06 11.45 15.82
CA ALA A 225 -3.22 10.80 16.39
C ALA A 225 -2.86 9.40 16.91
N VAL A 226 -3.54 9.01 18.00
CA VAL A 226 -3.32 7.72 18.66
C VAL A 226 -4.64 6.94 18.69
N CYS A 227 -4.61 5.66 18.32
CA CYS A 227 -5.71 4.74 18.53
C CYS A 227 -5.22 3.53 19.34
N SER A 228 -5.74 3.40 20.57
CA SER A 228 -5.23 2.40 21.52
C SER A 228 -5.71 0.98 21.25
N ARG A 229 -6.80 0.81 20.49
CA ARG A 229 -7.30 -0.50 20.08
C ARG A 229 -7.39 -0.65 18.58
N TRP A 230 -8.33 -0.01 17.94
CA TRP A 230 -8.69 -0.32 16.57
C TRP A 230 -9.25 0.92 15.83
N ALA A 231 -8.77 1.15 14.62
CA ALA A 231 -9.26 2.20 13.72
C ALA A 231 -9.74 1.56 12.40
N ASP A 232 -11.00 1.77 12.06
CA ASP A 232 -11.64 1.21 10.88
C ASP A 232 -11.99 2.30 9.86
N PHE A 233 -11.32 2.24 8.70
CA PHE A 233 -11.53 3.14 7.58
C PHE A 233 -12.11 2.40 6.35
N GLU A 234 -12.72 1.21 6.52
CA GLU A 234 -13.24 0.43 5.38
C GLU A 234 -14.11 1.29 4.47
N GLY A 235 -13.81 1.30 3.16
CA GLY A 235 -14.55 2.03 2.15
C GLY A 235 -14.50 3.55 2.26
N ALA A 236 -13.65 4.12 3.13
CA ALA A 236 -13.50 5.57 3.22
C ALA A 236 -12.87 6.16 1.95
N ASN A 237 -13.21 7.41 1.65
CA ASN A 237 -12.68 8.14 0.51
C ASN A 237 -12.00 9.43 0.95
N PHE A 238 -10.70 9.55 0.66
CA PHE A 238 -9.89 10.70 1.01
C PHE A 238 -9.44 11.45 -0.25
N SER A 239 -9.79 12.71 -0.39
CA SER A 239 -9.16 13.58 -1.39
C SER A 239 -7.66 13.73 -1.12
N SER A 240 -7.30 13.92 0.15
CA SER A 240 -5.94 13.87 0.65
C SER A 240 -5.96 13.47 2.13
N ALA A 241 -4.99 12.66 2.56
CA ALA A 241 -4.92 12.15 3.92
C ALA A 241 -3.50 12.26 4.48
N ASN A 242 -3.39 12.89 5.66
CA ASN A 242 -2.14 13.01 6.40
C ASN A 242 -2.21 12.22 7.70
N PHE A 243 -1.33 11.23 7.81
CA PHE A 243 -1.15 10.38 8.98
C PHE A 243 0.30 10.40 9.51
N PRO A 244 1.00 11.54 9.52
CA PRO A 244 2.38 11.56 10.00
C PRO A 244 2.44 11.24 11.49
N SER A 245 3.37 10.35 11.84
CA SER A 245 3.62 9.97 13.24
C SER A 245 2.39 9.47 14.01
N VAL A 246 1.36 8.94 13.33
CA VAL A 246 0.25 8.26 14.00
C VAL A 246 0.74 7.03 14.72
N ASN A 247 0.04 6.67 15.80
CA ASN A 247 0.29 5.43 16.53
C ASN A 247 -1.02 4.65 16.67
N PHE A 248 -1.22 3.68 15.80
CA PHE A 248 -2.41 2.83 15.79
C PHE A 248 -2.03 1.40 16.15
N THR A 249 -2.64 0.87 17.20
CA THR A 249 -2.45 -0.54 17.60
C THR A 249 -2.92 -1.47 16.51
N ALA A 250 -4.09 -1.19 15.92
CA ALA A 250 -4.57 -1.88 14.73
C ALA A 250 -5.34 -0.90 13.83
N ALA A 251 -5.21 -1.06 12.50
CA ALA A 251 -5.94 -0.23 11.54
C ALA A 251 -6.37 -1.03 10.30
N LEU A 252 -7.59 -0.77 9.82
CA LEU A 252 -8.13 -1.36 8.61
C LEU A 252 -8.45 -0.27 7.58
N PHE A 253 -7.79 -0.36 6.43
CA PHE A 253 -8.00 0.51 5.27
C PHE A 253 -8.50 -0.30 4.06
N LYS A 254 -9.41 -1.25 4.32
CA LYS A 254 -9.97 -2.11 3.27
C LYS A 254 -10.80 -1.28 2.30
N ASP A 255 -10.54 -1.47 0.99
CA ASP A 255 -11.26 -0.80 -0.10
C ASP A 255 -11.28 0.74 0.02
N VAL A 256 -10.28 1.32 0.71
CA VAL A 256 -10.13 2.78 0.85
C VAL A 256 -9.62 3.37 -0.46
N GLU A 257 -10.17 4.52 -0.84
CA GLU A 257 -9.65 5.31 -1.93
C GLU A 257 -8.91 6.55 -1.41
N PHE A 258 -7.60 6.62 -1.69
CA PHE A 258 -6.78 7.77 -1.38
C PHE A 258 -6.49 8.57 -2.66
N GLY A 259 -6.73 9.87 -2.64
CA GLY A 259 -6.13 10.79 -3.57
C GLY A 259 -4.62 10.82 -3.31
N SER A 260 -4.16 11.57 -2.32
CA SER A 260 -2.80 11.49 -1.78
C SER A 260 -2.82 10.91 -0.37
N ALA A 261 -1.80 10.11 -0.02
CA ALA A 261 -1.70 9.45 1.27
C ALA A 261 -0.29 9.62 1.86
N GLU A 262 -0.20 10.27 3.01
CA GLU A 262 1.04 10.55 3.72
C GLU A 262 1.04 9.83 5.09
N PHE A 263 1.94 8.85 5.25
CA PHE A 263 2.16 8.09 6.47
C PHE A 263 3.60 8.19 7.01
N PRO A 264 4.30 9.33 6.86
CA PRO A 264 5.70 9.37 7.26
C PRO A 264 5.84 9.16 8.77
N ARG A 265 6.74 8.25 9.15
CA ARG A 265 7.00 7.88 10.56
C ARG A 265 5.76 7.37 11.32
N ALA A 266 4.74 6.91 10.62
CA ALA A 266 3.59 6.25 11.22
C ALA A 266 4.02 4.94 11.91
N SER A 267 3.38 4.60 13.02
CA SER A 267 3.58 3.35 13.75
C SER A 267 2.28 2.56 13.78
N PHE A 268 2.32 1.38 13.20
CA PHE A 268 1.20 0.45 13.21
C PHE A 268 1.61 -0.85 13.89
N GLY A 269 0.81 -1.32 14.84
CA GLY A 269 0.93 -2.68 15.34
C GLY A 269 0.55 -3.66 14.22
N ASN A 270 -0.74 -3.71 13.88
CA ASN A 270 -1.24 -4.46 12.74
C ASN A 270 -1.99 -3.51 11.79
N VAL A 271 -1.70 -3.58 10.49
CA VAL A 271 -2.40 -2.75 9.51
C VAL A 271 -2.77 -3.52 8.26
N SER A 272 -3.94 -3.22 7.71
CA SER A 272 -4.42 -3.92 6.53
C SER A 272 -5.01 -2.92 5.53
N PHE A 273 -4.53 -3.01 4.26
CA PHE A 273 -4.92 -2.18 3.12
C PHE A 273 -5.49 -3.05 1.96
N PRO A 274 -6.30 -4.09 2.19
CA PRO A 274 -6.72 -4.98 1.12
C PRO A 274 -7.64 -4.23 0.16
N GLY A 275 -7.31 -4.29 -1.14
CA GLY A 275 -8.08 -3.58 -2.16
C GLY A 275 -7.95 -2.06 -2.15
N ALA A 276 -7.13 -1.46 -1.27
CA ALA A 276 -6.95 -0.02 -1.19
C ALA A 276 -6.37 0.56 -2.49
N ILE A 277 -6.83 1.74 -2.89
CA ILE A 277 -6.42 2.43 -4.12
C ILE A 277 -5.70 3.73 -3.76
N PHE A 278 -4.43 3.83 -4.16
CA PHE A 278 -3.61 5.03 -4.03
C PHE A 278 -3.49 5.72 -5.40
N ASN A 279 -4.29 6.77 -5.61
CA ASN A 279 -4.40 7.44 -6.91
C ASN A 279 -3.17 8.29 -7.26
N PHE A 280 -2.60 8.98 -6.26
CA PHE A 280 -1.40 9.82 -6.42
C PHE A 280 -0.25 9.28 -5.57
N THR A 281 0.49 10.15 -4.91
CA THR A 281 1.61 9.75 -4.06
C THR A 281 1.14 8.97 -2.84
N SER A 282 1.90 7.95 -2.47
CA SER A 282 1.74 7.20 -1.23
C SER A 282 3.08 7.12 -0.51
N ASN A 283 3.17 7.80 0.64
CA ASN A 283 4.41 7.99 1.35
C ASN A 283 4.40 7.29 2.71
N PHE A 284 5.15 6.21 2.81
CA PHE A 284 5.33 5.43 4.05
C PHE A 284 6.74 5.60 4.63
N ARG A 285 7.46 6.68 4.24
CA ARG A 285 8.85 6.88 4.65
C ARG A 285 9.01 6.84 6.16
N GLY A 286 9.91 5.95 6.64
CA GLY A 286 10.21 5.80 8.06
C GLY A 286 9.07 5.22 8.87
N ALA A 287 8.01 4.71 8.25
CA ALA A 287 6.93 4.04 8.95
C ALA A 287 7.38 2.68 9.51
N THR A 288 6.76 2.28 10.61
CA THR A 288 7.00 0.99 11.26
C THR A 288 5.72 0.18 11.24
N PHE A 289 5.82 -1.08 10.81
CA PHE A 289 4.71 -2.02 10.75
C PHE A 289 5.02 -3.26 11.58
N GLY A 290 4.14 -3.62 12.51
CA GLY A 290 4.17 -4.92 13.18
C GLY A 290 3.85 -6.02 12.17
N GLU A 291 2.60 -6.08 11.73
CA GLU A 291 2.17 -6.89 10.59
C GLU A 291 1.46 -5.98 9.58
N ALA A 292 1.66 -6.24 8.27
CA ALA A 292 1.02 -5.44 7.24
C ALA A 292 0.44 -6.30 6.11
N ASP A 293 -0.76 -5.96 5.66
CA ASP A 293 -1.39 -6.60 4.51
C ASP A 293 -1.79 -5.57 3.46
N PHE A 294 -1.12 -5.62 2.30
CA PHE A 294 -1.43 -4.81 1.12
C PHE A 294 -2.10 -5.64 0.01
N LYS A 295 -2.69 -6.78 0.34
CA LYS A 295 -3.27 -7.68 -0.65
C LYS A 295 -4.20 -6.95 -1.62
N ALA A 296 -3.96 -7.15 -2.93
CA ALA A 296 -4.72 -6.54 -4.02
C ALA A 296 -4.78 -4.99 -4.00
N ALA A 297 -3.92 -4.32 -3.23
CA ALA A 297 -3.82 -2.86 -3.27
C ALA A 297 -3.27 -2.37 -4.61
N ILE A 298 -3.71 -1.18 -5.03
CA ILE A 298 -3.33 -0.56 -6.30
C ILE A 298 -2.60 0.75 -6.05
N PHE A 299 -1.32 0.81 -6.42
CA PHE A 299 -0.52 2.01 -6.40
C PHE A 299 -0.41 2.58 -7.82
N LYS A 300 -1.13 3.66 -8.12
CA LYS A 300 -1.15 4.27 -9.47
C LYS A 300 0.08 5.14 -9.74
N ARG A 301 0.77 5.62 -8.70
CA ARG A 301 1.96 6.47 -8.77
C ARG A 301 3.11 5.87 -7.95
N ASP A 302 4.03 6.69 -7.51
CA ASP A 302 5.30 6.33 -6.89
C ASP A 302 5.13 5.98 -5.39
N PRO A 303 5.04 4.70 -4.98
CA PRO A 303 4.99 4.36 -3.56
C PRO A 303 6.38 4.46 -2.93
N ASN A 304 6.44 5.15 -1.78
CA ASN A 304 7.67 5.43 -1.07
C ASN A 304 7.74 4.67 0.26
N PHE A 305 8.58 3.65 0.33
CA PHE A 305 8.86 2.85 1.54
C PHE A 305 10.31 3.05 2.04
N VAL A 306 10.92 4.20 1.76
CA VAL A 306 12.29 4.51 2.20
C VAL A 306 12.36 4.54 3.73
N ASN A 307 13.39 3.89 4.31
CA ASN A 307 13.60 3.76 5.76
C ASN A 307 12.43 3.11 6.52
N THR A 308 11.58 2.33 5.85
CA THR A 308 10.46 1.61 6.47
C THR A 308 10.96 0.40 7.25
N ASP A 309 10.38 0.12 8.42
CA ASP A 309 10.69 -1.06 9.23
C ASP A 309 9.49 -2.03 9.25
N LEU A 310 9.56 -3.08 8.44
CA LEU A 310 8.58 -4.16 8.40
C LEU A 310 8.98 -5.23 9.44
N LYS A 311 8.58 -5.06 10.68
CA LYS A 311 8.96 -5.92 11.81
C LYS A 311 8.34 -7.31 11.76
N GLY A 312 7.17 -7.43 11.14
CA GLY A 312 6.42 -8.67 11.03
C GLY A 312 6.12 -9.06 9.58
N PRO A 313 5.42 -10.18 9.39
CA PRO A 313 5.01 -10.65 8.07
C PRO A 313 4.26 -9.57 7.31
N THR A 314 4.66 -9.34 6.06
CA THR A 314 4.04 -8.34 5.19
C THR A 314 3.60 -8.98 3.89
N SER A 315 2.34 -8.81 3.53
CA SER A 315 1.76 -9.33 2.30
C SER A 315 1.64 -8.22 1.25
N PHE A 316 2.30 -8.41 0.10
CA PHE A 316 2.07 -7.68 -1.13
C PHE A 316 1.44 -8.59 -2.20
N GLU A 317 0.64 -9.58 -1.77
CA GLU A 317 0.01 -10.53 -2.68
C GLU A 317 -0.96 -9.81 -3.62
N SER A 318 -0.80 -10.06 -4.93
CA SER A 318 -1.65 -9.48 -5.98
C SER A 318 -1.66 -7.93 -6.01
N VAL A 319 -0.70 -7.27 -5.40
CA VAL A 319 -0.54 -5.81 -5.48
C VAL A 319 -0.23 -5.39 -6.91
N MET A 320 -0.79 -4.24 -7.33
CA MET A 320 -0.47 -3.63 -8.62
C MET A 320 0.32 -2.33 -8.42
N PHE A 321 1.56 -2.30 -8.89
CA PHE A 321 2.35 -1.08 -9.05
C PHE A 321 2.25 -0.61 -10.50
N SER A 322 1.50 0.49 -10.76
CA SER A 322 1.13 0.83 -12.14
C SER A 322 2.16 1.70 -12.88
N SER A 323 2.79 2.65 -12.19
CA SER A 323 3.67 3.64 -12.84
C SER A 323 5.15 3.38 -12.57
N LYS A 324 5.55 3.39 -11.29
CA LYS A 324 6.93 3.17 -10.88
C LYS A 324 7.01 2.06 -9.84
N PRO A 325 8.16 1.36 -9.73
CA PRO A 325 8.39 0.41 -8.66
C PRO A 325 8.46 1.12 -7.30
N PRO A 326 8.05 0.44 -6.23
CA PRO A 326 8.17 0.96 -4.87
C PRO A 326 9.65 1.17 -4.48
N ARG A 327 9.91 2.26 -3.76
CA ARG A 327 11.26 2.58 -3.27
C ARG A 327 11.46 2.01 -1.87
N PHE A 328 12.27 0.96 -1.74
CA PHE A 328 12.64 0.31 -0.47
C PHE A 328 14.08 0.62 -0.02
N PHE A 329 14.61 1.79 -0.37
CA PHE A 329 15.96 2.18 0.08
C PHE A 329 15.99 2.27 1.61
N ASP A 330 16.99 1.59 2.21
CA ASP A 330 17.18 1.50 3.66
C ASP A 330 15.97 0.95 4.44
N ALA A 331 15.04 0.30 3.75
CA ALA A 331 13.94 -0.41 4.39
C ALA A 331 14.42 -1.76 4.96
N LYS A 332 13.86 -2.15 6.11
CA LYS A 332 14.08 -3.46 6.71
C LYS A 332 12.90 -4.35 6.40
N LEU A 333 13.11 -5.39 5.61
CA LEU A 333 12.07 -6.34 5.24
C LEU A 333 12.10 -7.55 6.17
N HIS A 334 10.92 -8.00 6.60
CA HIS A 334 10.76 -9.22 7.37
C HIS A 334 10.88 -10.46 6.47
N GLN A 335 11.41 -11.56 7.00
CA GLN A 335 11.54 -12.83 6.26
C GLN A 335 10.17 -13.35 5.75
N GLY A 336 9.09 -13.06 6.47
CA GLY A 336 7.71 -13.38 6.07
C GLY A 336 7.11 -12.50 4.97
N THR A 337 7.85 -11.53 4.40
CA THR A 337 7.33 -10.69 3.30
C THR A 337 7.06 -11.51 2.05
N VAL A 338 5.87 -11.40 1.43
CA VAL A 338 5.46 -12.15 0.25
C VAL A 338 5.01 -11.24 -0.90
N TRP A 339 5.37 -11.64 -2.14
CA TRP A 339 5.13 -10.88 -3.38
C TRP A 339 4.30 -11.65 -4.41
N ARG A 340 3.59 -12.69 -3.98
CA ARG A 340 2.87 -13.60 -4.89
C ARG A 340 1.91 -12.82 -5.80
N ASN A 341 1.98 -13.09 -7.10
CA ASN A 341 1.12 -12.47 -8.12
C ASN A 341 1.18 -10.92 -8.15
N ALA A 342 2.17 -10.29 -7.53
CA ALA A 342 2.33 -8.84 -7.62
C ALA A 342 2.68 -8.43 -9.06
N ILE A 343 2.08 -7.33 -9.52
CA ILE A 343 2.29 -6.77 -10.86
C ILE A 343 3.27 -5.62 -10.74
N TRP A 344 4.40 -5.74 -11.45
CA TRP A 344 5.51 -4.81 -11.41
C TRP A 344 5.63 -4.04 -12.72
N PRO A 345 5.80 -2.71 -12.69
CA PRO A 345 5.96 -1.91 -13.89
C PRO A 345 7.35 -2.09 -14.50
N LEU A 346 7.43 -1.86 -15.81
CA LEU A 346 8.70 -1.76 -16.53
C LEU A 346 8.82 -0.37 -17.15
N PRO A 347 10.04 0.17 -17.26
CA PRO A 347 10.24 1.49 -17.85
C PRO A 347 9.89 1.46 -19.35
N MET A 348 9.20 2.50 -19.80
CA MET A 348 8.92 2.71 -21.23
C MET A 348 10.00 3.58 -21.89
N LEU A 349 10.59 4.50 -21.12
CA LEU A 349 11.58 5.46 -21.56
C LEU A 349 12.94 5.18 -20.93
N SER A 350 14.01 5.39 -21.69
CA SER A 350 15.39 5.26 -21.20
C SER A 350 15.71 6.23 -20.06
N ALA A 351 15.12 7.42 -20.08
CA ALA A 351 15.35 8.45 -19.06
C ALA A 351 14.90 8.02 -17.65
N GLU A 352 13.87 7.18 -17.54
CA GLU A 352 13.36 6.69 -16.26
C GLU A 352 13.92 5.30 -15.88
N ALA A 353 14.55 4.61 -16.84
CA ALA A 353 15.01 3.24 -16.64
C ALA A 353 16.07 3.08 -15.53
N GLY A 354 16.81 4.15 -15.22
CA GLY A 354 17.74 4.20 -14.09
C GLY A 354 17.02 3.98 -12.76
N ASP A 355 15.97 4.76 -12.48
CA ASP A 355 15.16 4.65 -11.25
C ASP A 355 14.62 3.23 -11.04
N PHE A 356 14.16 2.60 -12.15
CA PHE A 356 13.65 1.22 -12.12
C PHE A 356 14.75 0.20 -11.84
N THR A 357 15.91 0.39 -12.47
CA THR A 357 17.07 -0.48 -12.27
C THR A 357 17.49 -0.46 -10.81
N ASP A 358 17.65 0.73 -10.22
CA ASP A 358 18.09 0.90 -8.84
C ASP A 358 17.08 0.30 -7.84
N ALA A 359 15.78 0.50 -8.08
CA ALA A 359 14.73 -0.06 -7.23
C ALA A 359 14.71 -1.59 -7.25
N TYR A 360 14.83 -2.21 -8.45
CA TYR A 360 14.86 -3.68 -8.56
C TYR A 360 16.17 -4.29 -8.09
N GLU A 361 17.30 -3.61 -8.30
CA GLU A 361 18.60 -4.02 -7.76
C GLU A 361 18.56 -4.05 -6.23
N ARG A 362 17.97 -3.04 -5.60
CA ARG A 362 17.81 -3.00 -4.14
C ARG A 362 16.95 -4.15 -3.64
N LEU A 363 15.78 -4.40 -4.24
CA LEU A 363 14.91 -5.52 -3.88
C LEU A 363 15.61 -6.87 -4.08
N LYS A 364 16.36 -7.05 -5.16
CA LYS A 364 17.18 -8.25 -5.38
C LYS A 364 18.17 -8.49 -4.24
N LEU A 365 18.90 -7.45 -3.82
CA LEU A 365 19.87 -7.54 -2.73
C LEU A 365 19.21 -7.87 -1.40
N GLU A 366 18.05 -7.29 -1.11
CA GLU A 366 17.28 -7.63 0.10
C GLU A 366 16.81 -9.09 0.07
N MET A 367 16.34 -9.60 -1.09
CA MET A 367 15.90 -11.00 -1.21
C MET A 367 17.07 -11.98 -1.07
N ASP A 368 18.26 -11.65 -1.58
CA ASP A 368 19.48 -12.45 -1.36
C ASP A 368 19.84 -12.48 0.14
N GLY A 369 19.82 -11.34 0.82
CA GLY A 369 20.04 -11.24 2.27
C GLY A 369 19.05 -12.09 3.09
N LEU A 370 17.79 -12.12 2.68
CA LEU A 370 16.72 -12.94 3.29
C LEU A 370 16.75 -14.41 2.81
N LYS A 371 17.67 -14.79 1.92
CA LYS A 371 17.79 -16.13 1.30
C LYS A 371 16.54 -16.57 0.52
N LYS A 372 15.82 -15.62 -0.04
CA LYS A 372 14.62 -15.82 -0.89
C LYS A 372 15.03 -15.86 -2.37
N HIS A 373 15.70 -16.95 -2.77
CA HIS A 373 16.33 -17.04 -4.08
C HIS A 373 15.36 -16.99 -5.27
N GLU A 374 14.12 -17.40 -5.10
CA GLU A 374 13.09 -17.29 -6.16
C GLU A 374 12.74 -15.83 -6.42
N ASP A 375 12.52 -15.06 -5.36
CA ASP A 375 12.22 -13.63 -5.42
C ASP A 375 13.46 -12.84 -5.90
N GLU A 376 14.67 -13.21 -5.43
CA GLU A 376 15.93 -12.66 -5.90
C GLU A 376 16.07 -12.77 -7.42
N LEU A 377 15.85 -13.96 -7.99
CA LEU A 377 15.90 -14.17 -9.45
C LEU A 377 14.79 -13.44 -10.20
N TYR A 378 13.63 -13.28 -9.57
CA TYR A 378 12.56 -12.50 -10.16
C TYR A 378 12.90 -11.02 -10.27
N PHE A 379 13.43 -10.42 -9.20
CA PHE A 379 13.88 -9.02 -9.23
C PHE A 379 15.12 -8.82 -10.11
N PHE A 380 16.03 -9.78 -10.16
CA PHE A 380 17.12 -9.76 -11.14
C PHE A 380 16.62 -9.70 -12.57
N LYS A 381 15.59 -10.46 -12.92
CA LYS A 381 14.96 -10.37 -14.25
C LYS A 381 14.41 -8.97 -14.53
N LEU A 382 13.67 -8.36 -13.57
CA LEU A 382 13.11 -7.02 -13.73
C LEU A 382 14.20 -5.95 -13.87
N GLU A 383 15.29 -6.07 -13.08
CA GLU A 383 16.48 -5.24 -13.18
C GLU A 383 17.09 -5.33 -14.60
N MET A 384 17.32 -6.55 -15.10
CA MET A 384 17.90 -6.75 -16.44
C MET A 384 16.98 -6.23 -17.56
N GLN A 385 15.68 -6.36 -17.41
CA GLN A 385 14.72 -5.78 -18.36
C GLN A 385 14.76 -4.25 -18.35
N SER A 386 14.92 -3.63 -17.18
CA SER A 386 15.08 -2.18 -17.05
C SER A 386 16.40 -1.70 -17.63
N ARG A 387 17.51 -2.38 -17.36
CA ARG A 387 18.83 -2.11 -17.95
C ARG A 387 18.79 -2.22 -19.49
N ARG A 388 18.03 -3.18 -20.04
CA ARG A 388 17.86 -3.30 -21.48
C ARG A 388 17.23 -2.05 -22.10
N VAL A 389 16.22 -1.45 -21.47
CA VAL A 389 15.60 -0.19 -21.92
C VAL A 389 16.58 0.98 -21.77
N MET A 390 17.30 1.04 -20.65
CA MET A 390 18.31 2.05 -20.38
C MET A 390 19.40 2.07 -21.48
N TYR A 391 19.94 0.90 -21.85
CA TYR A 391 21.00 0.80 -22.84
C TYR A 391 20.50 0.82 -24.30
N GLY A 392 19.21 0.59 -24.55
CA GLY A 392 18.63 0.58 -25.90
C GLY A 392 18.65 1.95 -26.61
N ASN A 393 18.79 3.04 -25.85
CA ASN A 393 18.83 4.40 -26.39
C ASN A 393 20.23 5.06 -26.32
N LEU A 394 21.27 4.35 -25.87
CA LEU A 394 22.62 4.90 -25.71
C LEU A 394 23.45 4.96 -26.99
N THR A 395 22.85 4.92 -28.17
CA THR A 395 23.57 5.08 -29.44
C THR A 395 23.32 6.45 -30.08
N ASP A 396 23.62 7.51 -29.34
CA ASP A 396 24.00 8.76 -29.98
C ASP A 396 25.54 8.75 -30.20
N ILE A 397 26.01 7.90 -31.13
CA ILE A 397 27.37 7.96 -31.61
C ILE A 397 27.39 9.11 -32.64
N SER A 398 27.41 10.34 -32.11
CA SER A 398 27.58 11.52 -32.96
C SER A 398 29.03 11.70 -33.42
N GLU A 399 30.01 11.07 -32.79
CA GLU A 399 31.42 11.19 -33.13
C GLU A 399 32.17 9.86 -32.94
N LEU A 400 32.65 9.30 -34.07
CA LEU A 400 33.62 8.19 -34.05
C LEU A 400 35.04 8.76 -34.22
N ARG A 401 35.87 8.70 -33.17
CA ARG A 401 37.31 8.99 -33.30
C ARG A 401 38.06 7.77 -33.75
N VAL A 402 38.46 7.72 -35.05
CA VAL A 402 39.33 6.68 -35.58
C VAL A 402 40.61 7.38 -36.09
N LEU A 403 41.75 6.96 -35.52
CA LEU A 403 43.10 7.41 -35.93
C LEU A 403 43.29 8.95 -35.94
N GLY A 404 42.79 9.62 -34.87
CA GLY A 404 43.02 11.06 -34.70
C GLY A 404 42.19 11.99 -35.62
N ARG A 405 41.30 11.44 -36.44
CA ARG A 405 40.35 12.21 -37.25
C ARG A 405 38.92 12.01 -36.75
N THR A 406 38.23 13.12 -36.50
CA THR A 406 36.79 13.12 -36.19
C THR A 406 36.02 12.93 -37.48
N ILE A 407 35.41 11.77 -37.68
CA ILE A 407 34.52 11.52 -38.82
C ILE A 407 33.10 11.81 -38.32
N SER A 408 32.54 12.93 -38.78
CA SER A 408 31.12 13.24 -38.60
C SER A 408 30.32 12.33 -39.54
N LEU A 409 29.82 11.23 -38.99
CA LEU A 409 28.86 10.37 -39.69
C LEU A 409 27.51 11.08 -39.68
N LYS A 410 27.10 11.66 -40.84
CA LYS A 410 25.70 12.04 -41.03
C LYS A 410 24.82 10.86 -40.60
N ARG A 411 23.94 11.12 -39.65
CA ARG A 411 22.97 10.21 -39.03
C ARG A 411 22.50 9.07 -39.92
N ILE A 412 23.27 8.03 -40.06
CA ILE A 412 22.75 6.72 -40.37
C ILE A 412 22.32 6.19 -38.99
N ALA A 413 21.04 6.30 -38.74
CA ALA A 413 20.44 5.69 -37.54
C ALA A 413 20.47 4.15 -37.72
N LEU A 414 21.65 3.57 -37.64
CA LEU A 414 21.82 2.16 -37.38
C LEU A 414 21.52 1.99 -35.89
N LYS A 415 20.24 1.87 -35.56
CA LYS A 415 19.73 1.48 -34.22
C LYS A 415 20.17 0.06 -33.90
N TRP A 416 21.46 -0.16 -33.73
CA TRP A 416 21.98 -1.38 -33.16
C TRP A 416 22.28 -1.12 -31.69
N PRO A 417 21.46 -1.66 -30.78
CA PRO A 417 21.72 -1.55 -29.35
C PRO A 417 22.83 -2.51 -28.94
N ALA A 418 24.08 -2.19 -29.31
CA ALA A 418 25.23 -3.07 -29.06
C ALA A 418 25.35 -3.46 -27.56
N SER A 419 24.94 -2.59 -26.65
CA SER A 419 24.98 -2.83 -25.20
C SER A 419 23.75 -3.58 -24.65
N GLY A 420 22.58 -3.42 -25.23
CA GLY A 420 21.36 -4.13 -24.82
C GLY A 420 21.20 -5.53 -25.46
N LEU A 421 21.94 -5.81 -26.54
CA LEU A 421 21.84 -7.07 -27.26
C LEU A 421 22.24 -8.31 -26.41
N PRO A 422 23.35 -8.30 -25.66
CA PRO A 422 23.69 -9.44 -24.80
C PRO A 422 22.62 -9.71 -23.73
N ILE A 423 22.03 -8.66 -23.15
CA ILE A 423 20.95 -8.76 -22.16
C ILE A 423 19.69 -9.36 -22.81
N ALA A 424 19.37 -8.95 -24.03
CA ALA A 424 18.25 -9.49 -24.80
C ALA A 424 18.44 -10.98 -25.13
N ILE A 425 19.63 -11.36 -25.60
CA ILE A 425 20.00 -12.75 -25.90
C ILE A 425 19.91 -13.61 -24.63
N TYR A 426 20.45 -13.13 -23.50
CA TYR A 426 20.39 -13.84 -22.21
C TYR A 426 18.94 -14.05 -21.77
N GLY A 427 18.08 -13.02 -21.89
CA GLY A 427 16.65 -13.13 -21.60
C GLY A 427 15.93 -14.11 -22.51
N PHE A 428 16.23 -14.10 -23.81
CA PHE A 428 15.62 -15.02 -24.79
C PHE A 428 16.03 -16.48 -24.54
N LEU A 429 17.33 -16.72 -24.36
CA LEU A 429 17.90 -18.08 -24.28
C LEU A 429 17.56 -18.78 -22.97
N CYS A 430 17.48 -18.10 -21.83
CA CYS A 430 17.28 -18.76 -20.53
C CYS A 430 16.38 -17.99 -19.55
N ASP A 431 15.62 -16.98 -20.01
CA ASP A 431 14.81 -16.13 -19.14
C ASP A 431 15.58 -15.60 -17.92
N TYR A 432 16.78 -15.06 -18.18
CA TYR A 432 17.70 -14.53 -17.14
C TYR A 432 18.11 -15.57 -16.09
N GLY A 433 18.25 -16.83 -16.49
CA GLY A 433 18.67 -17.94 -15.64
C GLY A 433 17.53 -18.61 -14.84
N ARG A 434 16.26 -18.26 -15.11
CA ARG A 434 15.09 -18.88 -14.49
C ARG A 434 14.63 -20.15 -15.21
N SER A 435 14.80 -20.23 -16.52
CA SER A 435 14.34 -21.35 -17.36
C SER A 435 15.49 -22.24 -17.81
N TYR A 436 15.51 -23.49 -17.38
CA TYR A 436 16.42 -24.52 -17.92
C TYR A 436 15.86 -25.17 -19.19
N VAL A 437 14.56 -25.09 -19.42
CA VAL A 437 13.89 -25.70 -20.60
C VAL A 437 14.30 -24.99 -21.88
N ARG A 438 14.39 -23.66 -21.89
CA ARG A 438 14.75 -22.89 -23.10
C ARG A 438 16.14 -23.24 -23.64
N PRO A 439 17.22 -23.26 -22.84
CA PRO A 439 18.53 -23.69 -23.35
C PRO A 439 18.54 -25.17 -23.79
N LEU A 440 17.78 -26.04 -23.10
CA LEU A 440 17.67 -27.45 -23.51
C LEU A 440 16.98 -27.59 -24.88
N VAL A 441 15.87 -26.89 -25.10
CA VAL A 441 15.21 -26.84 -26.42
C VAL A 441 16.16 -26.22 -27.43
N GLY A 442 16.88 -25.17 -27.09
CA GLY A 442 17.90 -24.55 -27.94
C GLY A 442 18.97 -25.55 -28.38
N LEU A 443 19.48 -26.39 -27.47
CA LEU A 443 20.44 -27.44 -27.77
C LEU A 443 19.86 -28.47 -28.78
N LEU A 444 18.64 -28.93 -28.53
CA LEU A 444 17.97 -29.90 -29.41
C LEU A 444 17.72 -29.32 -30.83
N VAL A 445 17.29 -28.05 -30.88
CA VAL A 445 17.08 -27.34 -32.16
C VAL A 445 18.41 -27.13 -32.88
N THR A 446 19.47 -26.71 -32.17
CA THR A 446 20.81 -26.54 -32.75
C THR A 446 21.35 -27.86 -33.31
N ALA A 447 21.14 -28.98 -32.64
CA ALA A 447 21.57 -30.29 -33.09
C ALA A 447 20.71 -30.78 -34.27
N GLY A 448 19.37 -30.66 -34.18
CA GLY A 448 18.45 -31.17 -35.22
C GLY A 448 18.51 -30.32 -36.52
N VAL A 449 18.31 -29.02 -36.39
CA VAL A 449 18.34 -28.10 -37.54
C VAL A 449 19.76 -27.96 -38.10
N GLY A 450 20.76 -27.96 -37.22
CA GLY A 450 22.17 -27.92 -37.58
C GLY A 450 22.65 -29.15 -38.35
N ALA A 451 21.93 -30.26 -38.31
CA ALA A 451 22.23 -31.44 -39.12
C ALA A 451 21.92 -31.26 -40.61
N LEU A 452 20.96 -30.38 -40.97
CA LEU A 452 20.50 -30.18 -42.34
C LEU A 452 21.60 -29.81 -43.35
N PRO A 453 22.46 -28.81 -43.10
CA PRO A 453 23.55 -28.47 -44.04
C PRO A 453 24.54 -29.62 -44.26
N PHE A 454 24.82 -30.39 -43.21
CA PHE A 454 25.72 -31.55 -43.29
C PHE A 454 25.03 -32.70 -44.03
N TRP A 455 23.74 -32.94 -43.81
CA TRP A 455 22.98 -33.97 -44.52
C TRP A 455 22.93 -33.72 -46.02
N LEU A 456 22.69 -32.48 -46.45
CA LEU A 456 22.73 -32.09 -47.85
C LEU A 456 24.13 -32.31 -48.46
N SER A 457 25.20 -32.07 -47.66
CA SER A 457 26.59 -32.24 -48.11
C SER A 457 27.05 -33.71 -48.17
N PHE A 458 26.63 -34.54 -47.21
CA PHE A 458 27.08 -35.94 -47.11
C PHE A 458 26.38 -36.89 -48.09
N GLY A 459 25.22 -36.51 -48.60
CA GLY A 459 24.41 -37.28 -49.55
C GLY A 459 23.01 -37.61 -49.07
N TRP A 460 22.07 -36.90 -49.64
CA TRP A 460 20.62 -37.08 -49.47
C TRP A 460 20.14 -38.32 -50.19
N PRO A 461 19.18 -39.14 -49.63
CA PRO A 461 18.69 -39.15 -48.26
C PRO A 461 19.44 -40.14 -47.32
N SER A 462 20.38 -40.93 -47.84
CA SER A 462 20.93 -42.14 -47.19
C SER A 462 21.80 -41.88 -45.92
N LYS A 463 22.39 -40.71 -45.81
CA LYS A 463 23.36 -40.40 -44.73
C LYS A 463 22.80 -39.51 -43.63
N PHE A 464 21.49 -39.52 -43.36
CA PHE A 464 20.85 -38.71 -42.35
C PHE A 464 21.44 -38.92 -40.92
N TRP A 465 21.60 -40.18 -40.51
CA TRP A 465 22.11 -40.49 -39.16
C TRP A 465 23.56 -40.08 -38.97
N GLN A 466 24.36 -40.14 -40.04
CA GLN A 466 25.75 -39.64 -40.00
C GLN A 466 25.80 -38.12 -39.87
N ALA A 467 24.95 -37.37 -40.55
CA ALA A 467 24.86 -35.93 -40.45
C ALA A 467 24.33 -35.49 -39.09
N LEU A 468 23.31 -36.18 -38.52
CA LEU A 468 22.78 -35.94 -37.22
C LEU A 468 23.84 -36.23 -36.13
N GLY A 469 24.55 -37.35 -36.22
CA GLY A 469 25.64 -37.68 -35.28
C GLY A 469 26.78 -36.64 -35.33
N PHE A 470 27.13 -36.16 -36.51
CA PHE A 470 28.13 -35.09 -36.69
C PHE A 470 27.63 -33.75 -36.06
N SER A 471 26.37 -33.39 -36.25
CA SER A 471 25.77 -32.19 -35.67
C SER A 471 25.65 -32.29 -34.15
N LEU A 472 25.25 -33.45 -33.61
CA LEU A 472 25.26 -33.73 -32.18
C LEU A 472 26.66 -33.61 -31.59
N ALA A 473 27.67 -34.19 -32.23
CA ALA A 473 29.05 -34.11 -31.81
C ALA A 473 29.60 -32.66 -31.79
N ASN A 474 29.17 -31.81 -32.71
CA ASN A 474 29.49 -30.39 -32.71
C ASN A 474 28.74 -29.64 -31.58
N THR A 475 27.44 -29.89 -31.39
CA THR A 475 26.62 -29.22 -30.41
C THR A 475 27.03 -29.58 -28.97
N PHE A 476 27.37 -30.86 -28.75
CA PHE A 476 27.77 -31.40 -27.44
C PHE A 476 29.29 -31.68 -27.38
N GLY A 477 30.07 -30.88 -28.07
CA GLY A 477 31.52 -31.08 -28.25
C GLY A 477 32.33 -31.17 -26.94
N VAL A 478 31.79 -30.73 -25.80
CA VAL A 478 32.40 -30.82 -24.49
C VAL A 478 32.18 -32.21 -23.86
N ILE A 479 31.19 -33.00 -24.31
CA ILE A 479 30.76 -34.26 -23.64
C ILE A 479 31.51 -35.49 -24.19
N GLY A 480 32.48 -35.30 -25.05
CA GLY A 480 33.40 -36.40 -25.45
C GLY A 480 32.99 -37.24 -26.66
N PHE A 481 31.77 -37.12 -27.23
CA PHE A 481 31.31 -37.84 -28.43
C PHE A 481 32.03 -37.44 -29.72
N ARG A 482 32.89 -36.43 -29.66
CA ARG A 482 33.51 -35.83 -30.82
C ARG A 482 34.40 -36.81 -31.61
N LYS A 483 35.11 -37.70 -30.92
CA LYS A 483 36.04 -38.64 -31.54
C LYS A 483 35.36 -39.72 -32.39
N ASP A 484 34.12 -40.08 -32.02
CA ASP A 484 33.39 -41.17 -32.72
C ASP A 484 32.72 -40.71 -34.02
N PHE A 485 32.31 -39.45 -34.06
CA PHE A 485 31.56 -38.90 -35.20
C PHE A 485 32.35 -37.92 -36.09
N ILE A 486 33.42 -37.31 -35.58
CA ILE A 486 34.27 -36.36 -36.29
C ILE A 486 35.60 -37.07 -36.66
N LYS A 487 35.52 -37.93 -37.67
CA LYS A 487 36.69 -38.54 -38.27
C LYS A 487 37.43 -37.57 -39.20
N PRO A 488 38.77 -37.56 -39.27
CA PRO A 488 39.55 -36.69 -40.14
C PRO A 488 39.08 -36.74 -41.60
N GLU A 489 38.79 -37.95 -42.09
CA GLU A 489 38.31 -38.19 -43.46
C GLU A 489 37.03 -37.42 -43.82
N VAL A 490 36.11 -37.24 -42.84
CA VAL A 490 34.87 -36.51 -43.04
C VAL A 490 35.11 -34.99 -43.03
N THR A 491 36.08 -34.53 -42.24
CA THR A 491 36.34 -33.08 -42.09
C THR A 491 37.22 -32.53 -43.22
N GLU A 492 38.06 -33.34 -43.85
CA GLU A 492 38.88 -32.90 -44.99
C GLU A 492 38.07 -32.56 -46.21
N HIS A 493 37.03 -33.32 -46.48
CA HIS A 493 36.14 -33.13 -47.65
C HIS A 493 35.01 -32.11 -47.48
N LEU A 494 34.89 -31.52 -46.27
CA LEU A 494 33.87 -30.48 -46.02
C LEU A 494 34.24 -29.17 -46.70
N LEU A 495 33.23 -28.55 -47.38
CA LEU A 495 33.35 -27.19 -47.90
C LEU A 495 33.73 -26.21 -46.79
N GLY A 496 34.60 -25.24 -47.08
CA GLY A 496 35.10 -24.29 -46.12
C GLY A 496 33.99 -23.59 -45.31
N ILE A 497 32.86 -23.27 -45.97
CA ILE A 497 31.69 -22.66 -45.33
C ILE A 497 31.05 -23.57 -44.26
N LEU A 498 31.04 -24.90 -44.49
CA LEU A 498 30.51 -25.86 -43.54
C LEU A 498 31.45 -26.06 -42.33
N LYS A 499 32.76 -25.86 -42.51
CA LYS A 499 33.75 -25.85 -41.40
C LYS A 499 33.47 -24.64 -40.48
N VAL A 500 33.20 -23.45 -41.04
CA VAL A 500 32.81 -22.26 -40.27
C VAL A 500 31.48 -22.49 -39.56
N PHE A 501 30.49 -23.06 -40.25
CA PHE A 501 29.20 -23.39 -39.64
C PHE A 501 29.34 -24.38 -38.48
N ALA A 502 30.16 -25.42 -38.62
CA ALA A 502 30.44 -26.35 -37.53
C ALA A 502 31.11 -25.68 -36.30
N ALA A 503 32.03 -24.74 -36.56
CA ALA A 503 32.64 -23.95 -35.49
C ALA A 503 31.62 -23.06 -34.74
N ILE A 504 30.75 -22.36 -35.46
CA ILE A 504 29.67 -21.55 -34.89
C ILE A 504 28.72 -22.45 -34.07
N GLN A 505 28.35 -23.62 -34.62
CA GLN A 505 27.49 -24.58 -33.94
C GLN A 505 28.12 -25.06 -32.61
N THR A 506 29.41 -25.32 -32.60
CA THR A 506 30.15 -25.73 -31.38
C THR A 506 30.13 -24.62 -30.34
N VAL A 507 30.42 -23.37 -30.72
CA VAL A 507 30.36 -22.23 -29.78
C VAL A 507 28.95 -22.05 -29.24
N THR A 508 27.92 -22.11 -30.07
CA THR A 508 26.53 -22.03 -29.68
C THR A 508 26.16 -23.13 -28.68
N GLY A 509 26.57 -24.36 -28.95
CA GLY A 509 26.36 -25.50 -28.05
C GLY A 509 26.99 -25.30 -26.68
N ILE A 510 28.24 -24.83 -26.64
CA ILE A 510 28.94 -24.53 -25.35
C ILE A 510 28.18 -23.47 -24.55
N VAL A 511 27.75 -22.36 -25.18
CA VAL A 511 26.99 -21.31 -24.54
C VAL A 511 25.65 -21.83 -23.99
N LEU A 512 24.92 -22.62 -24.78
CA LEU A 512 23.65 -23.19 -24.36
C LEU A 512 23.80 -24.20 -23.21
N LEU A 513 24.85 -25.03 -23.23
CA LEU A 513 25.19 -25.95 -22.12
C LEU A 513 25.53 -25.20 -20.84
N PHE A 514 26.32 -24.13 -20.95
CA PHE A 514 26.63 -23.27 -19.80
C PHE A 514 25.35 -22.64 -19.21
N LEU A 515 24.48 -22.07 -20.07
CA LEU A 515 23.21 -21.48 -19.64
C LEU A 515 22.26 -22.52 -19.03
N PHE A 516 22.24 -23.74 -19.57
CA PHE A 516 21.49 -24.85 -19.02
C PHE A 516 21.99 -25.23 -17.62
N GLY A 517 23.30 -25.39 -17.45
CA GLY A 517 23.92 -25.68 -16.14
C GLY A 517 23.68 -24.57 -15.11
N LEU A 518 23.77 -23.30 -15.54
CA LEU A 518 23.45 -22.14 -14.71
C LEU A 518 22.00 -22.15 -14.22
N ALA A 519 21.06 -22.42 -15.12
CA ALA A 519 19.63 -22.47 -14.80
C ALA A 519 19.29 -23.65 -13.87
N ILE A 520 19.92 -24.81 -14.06
CA ILE A 520 19.80 -25.95 -13.14
C ILE A 520 20.33 -25.57 -11.75
N ARG A 521 21.54 -25.03 -11.69
CA ARG A 521 22.12 -24.58 -10.40
C ARG A 521 21.18 -23.62 -9.66
N ASN A 522 20.62 -22.64 -10.36
CA ASN A 522 19.67 -21.71 -9.79
C ASN A 522 18.41 -22.42 -9.29
N ARG A 523 17.91 -23.42 -10.03
CA ARG A 523 16.74 -24.23 -9.62
C ARG A 523 16.99 -25.03 -8.32
N PHE A 524 18.17 -25.59 -8.17
CA PHE A 524 18.53 -26.33 -6.94
C PHE A 524 18.85 -25.40 -5.76
N ARG A 525 19.32 -24.17 -6.00
CA ARG A 525 19.51 -23.16 -4.97
C ARG A 525 18.17 -22.66 -4.39
N MET A 526 17.09 -22.71 -5.19
CA MET A 526 15.73 -22.31 -4.78
C MET A 526 15.00 -23.36 -3.92
N LYS A 527 15.53 -24.56 -3.79
CA LYS A 527 15.01 -25.61 -2.89
C LYS A 527 15.76 -25.60 -1.58
#